data_289539cc2ddcc093e87e03e89743f618
#
_entry.id   289539cc2ddcc093e87e03e89743f618
#
_cell.length_a   1.000
_cell.length_b   1.000
_cell.length_c   1.000
_cell.angle_alpha   90.00
_cell.angle_beta   90.00
_cell.angle_gamma   90.00
#
_symmetry.space_group_name_H-M   'P 1'
#
loop_
_entity.id
_entity.type
_entity.pdbx_description
1 polymer ?
#
loop_
_entity_poly.entity_id
_entity_poly.type
_entity_poly.pdbx_seq_one_letter_code
_entity_poly.pdbx_strand_id
1 'polypeptide(L)'
;MDRNKAAYKLKNFGPVYYLNLDEQPERKMYMEAQFKYWEVENYTRISAYDGREDDLSDILKGRYPDHMSSGEVGCTTSHLKAIRHWLDTSDSPYAVMMEDDCSLDLVRYWNFTWSDFYAKIPYDWDVVQIAVICTGDVNLKIHKRFVNEFSTACYIITRHHAEKMMKLHWRGKDKYRLDNGVRPRPVADDLLYIQNI
;
A
#
# COMPACT_ATOMS: atom_id res chain seq x y z
N MET A 1 13.88 -7.12 26.61
CA MET A 1 13.50 -7.55 25.24
C MET A 1 14.80 -7.69 24.46
N ASP A 2 15.07 -8.89 23.94
CA ASP A 2 16.32 -9.09 23.17
C ASP A 2 16.28 -8.23 21.90
N ARG A 3 17.43 -7.59 21.62
CA ARG A 3 17.57 -6.75 20.43
C ARG A 3 17.46 -7.59 19.15
N ASN A 4 16.66 -7.12 18.19
CA ASN A 4 16.56 -7.75 16.88
C ASN A 4 17.86 -7.54 16.08
N LYS A 5 18.69 -8.58 16.03
CA LYS A 5 19.97 -8.54 15.30
C LYS A 5 19.81 -8.40 13.79
N ALA A 6 18.59 -8.60 13.24
CA ALA A 6 18.30 -8.48 11.82
C ALA A 6 17.67 -7.13 11.44
N ALA A 7 17.42 -6.23 12.42
CA ALA A 7 16.76 -4.94 12.15
C ALA A 7 17.50 -4.08 11.11
N TYR A 8 18.84 -4.19 11.04
CA TYR A 8 19.65 -3.47 10.05
C TYR A 8 19.22 -3.73 8.60
N LYS A 9 18.53 -4.85 8.33
CA LYS A 9 18.05 -5.19 6.98
C LYS A 9 16.97 -4.23 6.49
N LEU A 10 16.19 -3.62 7.41
CA LEU A 10 15.19 -2.60 7.11
C LEU A 10 15.68 -1.17 7.31
N LYS A 11 17.00 -0.95 7.47
CA LYS A 11 17.55 0.41 7.52
C LYS A 11 17.14 1.17 6.24
N ASN A 12 16.58 2.38 6.40
CA ASN A 12 16.02 3.22 5.34
C ASN A 12 14.72 2.66 4.69
N PHE A 13 14.06 1.69 5.33
CA PHE A 13 12.74 1.25 4.92
C PHE A 13 11.70 2.33 5.25
N GLY A 14 11.09 2.91 4.25
CA GLY A 14 10.10 3.98 4.41
C GLY A 14 10.46 5.27 3.66
N PRO A 15 9.63 6.30 3.79
CA PRO A 15 8.51 6.43 4.74
C PRO A 15 7.42 5.38 4.52
N VAL A 16 6.89 4.87 5.63
CA VAL A 16 5.82 3.86 5.64
C VAL A 16 4.49 4.54 5.97
N TYR A 17 3.46 4.27 5.18
CA TYR A 17 2.08 4.65 5.46
C TYR A 17 1.26 3.36 5.59
N TYR A 18 0.72 3.08 6.78
CA TYR A 18 -0.05 1.87 6.98
C TYR A 18 -1.53 2.16 7.23
N LEU A 19 -2.37 1.39 6.58
CA LEU A 19 -3.83 1.45 6.65
C LEU A 19 -4.32 0.60 7.80
N ASN A 20 -5.18 1.17 8.64
CA ASN A 20 -5.78 0.44 9.75
C ASN A 20 -7.14 1.05 10.09
N LEU A 21 -8.16 0.22 10.26
CA LEU A 21 -9.49 0.63 10.71
C LEU A 21 -9.42 1.10 12.17
N ASP A 22 -10.18 2.15 12.51
CA ASP A 22 -10.20 2.69 13.86
C ASP A 22 -10.75 1.68 14.88
N GLU A 23 -11.65 0.81 14.44
CA GLU A 23 -12.25 -0.28 15.21
C GLU A 23 -11.33 -1.50 15.39
N GLN A 24 -10.09 -1.46 14.81
CA GLN A 24 -9.12 -2.55 14.91
C GLN A 24 -7.86 -2.14 15.70
N PRO A 25 -7.97 -1.78 17.00
CA PRO A 25 -6.85 -1.32 17.81
C PRO A 25 -5.79 -2.42 18.04
N GLU A 26 -6.18 -3.69 18.03
CA GLU A 26 -5.24 -4.81 18.18
C GLU A 26 -4.31 -4.92 16.97
N ARG A 27 -4.81 -4.75 15.75
CA ARG A 27 -3.99 -4.72 14.53
C ARG A 27 -3.06 -3.52 14.51
N LYS A 28 -3.53 -2.34 14.97
CA LYS A 28 -2.68 -1.18 15.18
C LYS A 28 -1.51 -1.50 16.12
N MET A 29 -1.79 -2.07 17.29
CA MET A 29 -0.76 -2.45 18.25
C MET A 29 0.22 -3.47 17.67
N TYR A 30 -0.27 -4.42 16.88
CA TYR A 30 0.57 -5.40 16.19
C TYR A 30 1.54 -4.72 15.22
N MET A 31 1.06 -3.82 14.36
CA MET A 31 1.91 -3.08 13.40
C MET A 31 2.97 -2.24 14.11
N GLU A 32 2.57 -1.47 15.12
CA GLU A 32 3.49 -0.61 15.87
C GLU A 32 4.53 -1.43 16.66
N ALA A 33 4.15 -2.61 17.17
CA ALA A 33 5.09 -3.53 17.80
C ALA A 33 6.11 -4.09 16.80
N GLN A 34 5.68 -4.44 15.57
CA GLN A 34 6.58 -4.84 14.51
C GLN A 34 7.57 -3.72 14.14
N PHE A 35 7.06 -2.49 13.90
CA PHE A 35 7.91 -1.36 13.55
C PHE A 35 8.96 -1.11 14.64
N LYS A 36 8.56 -1.14 15.89
CA LYS A 36 9.49 -1.04 17.01
C LYS A 36 10.51 -2.19 17.03
N TYR A 37 10.08 -3.43 16.81
CA TYR A 37 10.97 -4.60 16.80
C TYR A 37 11.98 -4.55 15.65
N TRP A 38 11.57 -4.03 14.49
CA TRP A 38 12.39 -3.90 13.29
C TRP A 38 13.12 -2.56 13.18
N GLU A 39 13.06 -1.70 14.20
CA GLU A 39 13.66 -0.36 14.22
C GLU A 39 13.22 0.50 13.03
N VAL A 40 11.96 0.35 12.58
CA VAL A 40 11.32 1.20 11.57
C VAL A 40 10.72 2.40 12.29
N GLU A 41 11.34 3.59 12.15
CA GLU A 41 10.93 4.80 12.89
C GLU A 41 10.05 5.73 12.05
N ASN A 42 10.20 5.72 10.73
CA ASN A 42 9.48 6.61 9.83
C ASN A 42 8.21 5.96 9.32
N TYR A 43 7.16 5.97 10.14
CA TYR A 43 5.85 5.45 9.75
C TYR A 43 4.72 6.38 10.18
N THR A 44 3.62 6.34 9.43
CA THR A 44 2.39 7.09 9.67
C THR A 44 1.20 6.15 9.54
N ARG A 45 0.32 6.15 10.55
CA ARG A 45 -0.97 5.45 10.48
C ARG A 45 -1.96 6.29 9.68
N ILE A 46 -2.66 5.64 8.76
CA ILE A 46 -3.81 6.19 8.04
C ILE A 46 -5.06 5.47 8.52
N SER A 47 -6.00 6.23 9.10
CA SER A 47 -7.34 5.71 9.42
C SER A 47 -8.03 5.30 8.13
N ALA A 48 -8.27 4.01 7.96
CA ALA A 48 -8.89 3.43 6.77
C ALA A 48 -10.43 3.57 6.84
N TYR A 49 -11.08 3.54 5.69
CA TYR A 49 -12.53 3.48 5.59
C TYR A 49 -13.02 2.02 5.66
N ASP A 50 -13.97 1.73 6.53
CA ASP A 50 -14.73 0.48 6.46
C ASP A 50 -15.93 0.67 5.53
N GLY A 51 -15.80 0.22 4.28
CA GLY A 51 -16.88 0.37 3.31
C GLY A 51 -18.15 -0.43 3.65
N ARG A 52 -18.13 -1.28 4.69
CA ARG A 52 -19.30 -2.04 5.16
C ARG A 52 -20.11 -1.25 6.19
N GLU A 53 -19.43 -0.40 6.96
CA GLU A 53 -20.02 0.36 8.08
C GLU A 53 -20.08 1.88 7.78
N ASP A 54 -19.10 2.39 7.02
CA ASP A 54 -19.00 3.81 6.71
C ASP A 54 -19.91 4.19 5.53
N ASP A 55 -20.64 5.30 5.66
CA ASP A 55 -21.30 5.94 4.51
C ASP A 55 -20.26 6.72 3.69
N LEU A 56 -19.82 6.15 2.58
CA LEU A 56 -18.85 6.77 1.68
C LEU A 56 -19.48 7.69 0.62
N SER A 57 -20.77 7.96 0.65
CA SER A 57 -21.48 8.75 -0.37
C SER A 57 -20.94 10.18 -0.52
N ASP A 58 -20.48 10.78 0.56
CA ASP A 58 -19.86 12.11 0.54
C ASP A 58 -18.42 12.10 0.04
N ILE A 59 -17.74 10.96 0.14
CA ILE A 59 -16.33 10.76 -0.21
C ILE A 59 -16.20 10.33 -1.66
N LEU A 60 -17.09 9.47 -2.14
CA LEU A 60 -17.08 8.96 -3.49
C LEU A 60 -17.85 9.86 -4.44
N LYS A 61 -17.24 10.20 -5.57
CA LYS A 61 -17.84 10.99 -6.64
C LYS A 61 -18.07 10.15 -7.88
N GLY A 62 -19.26 10.33 -8.45
CA GLY A 62 -19.68 9.52 -9.59
C GLY A 62 -20.16 8.14 -9.16
N ARG A 63 -20.41 7.28 -10.13
CA ARG A 63 -20.81 5.90 -9.92
C ARG A 63 -19.56 5.05 -9.74
N TYR A 64 -19.52 4.23 -8.69
CA TYR A 64 -18.55 3.13 -8.64
C TYR A 64 -19.18 1.86 -9.19
N PRO A 65 -18.37 0.96 -9.78
CA PRO A 65 -18.88 -0.20 -10.47
C PRO A 65 -19.70 -1.12 -9.56
N ASP A 66 -20.84 -1.59 -10.04
CA ASP A 66 -21.78 -2.47 -9.32
C ASP A 66 -21.15 -3.83 -8.92
N HIS A 67 -19.94 -4.12 -9.43
CA HIS A 67 -19.24 -5.38 -9.20
C HIS A 67 -18.26 -5.34 -8.02
N MET A 68 -18.07 -4.19 -7.38
CA MET A 68 -17.23 -4.06 -6.19
C MET A 68 -18.08 -4.32 -4.95
N SER A 69 -17.57 -5.14 -4.04
CA SER A 69 -18.11 -5.22 -2.69
C SER A 69 -17.82 -3.94 -1.90
N SER A 70 -18.61 -3.67 -0.88
CA SER A 70 -18.40 -2.51 -0.01
C SER A 70 -17.01 -2.50 0.64
N GLY A 71 -16.50 -3.68 1.07
CA GLY A 71 -15.14 -3.81 1.59
C GLY A 71 -14.05 -3.45 0.56
N GLU A 72 -14.20 -3.86 -0.70
CA GLU A 72 -13.29 -3.49 -1.78
C GLU A 72 -13.32 -1.99 -2.07
N VAL A 73 -14.49 -1.36 -1.98
CA VAL A 73 -14.65 0.10 -2.12
C VAL A 73 -13.92 0.82 -0.99
N GLY A 74 -14.12 0.39 0.26
CA GLY A 74 -13.43 0.94 1.43
C GLY A 74 -11.91 0.79 1.33
N CYS A 75 -11.43 -0.40 0.98
CA CYS A 75 -10.01 -0.70 0.78
C CYS A 75 -9.38 0.22 -0.29
N THR A 76 -9.97 0.25 -1.50
CA THR A 76 -9.46 1.07 -2.61
C THR A 76 -9.43 2.55 -2.26
N THR A 77 -10.48 3.06 -1.61
CA THR A 77 -10.58 4.47 -1.21
C THR A 77 -9.54 4.79 -0.12
N SER A 78 -9.28 3.86 0.79
CA SER A 78 -8.25 4.01 1.84
C SER A 78 -6.85 4.10 1.27
N HIS A 79 -6.51 3.29 0.26
CA HIS A 79 -5.23 3.41 -0.43
C HIS A 79 -5.07 4.76 -1.13
N LEU A 80 -6.11 5.26 -1.80
CA LEU A 80 -6.08 6.61 -2.41
C LEU A 80 -5.90 7.70 -1.35
N LYS A 81 -6.56 7.57 -0.19
CA LYS A 81 -6.38 8.47 0.97
C LYS A 81 -4.93 8.46 1.47
N ALA A 82 -4.32 7.29 1.61
CA ALA A 82 -2.93 7.15 2.05
C ALA A 82 -1.95 7.80 1.07
N ILE A 83 -2.12 7.54 -0.23
CA ILE A 83 -1.30 8.14 -1.29
C ILE A 83 -1.45 9.67 -1.26
N ARG A 84 -2.67 10.18 -1.14
CA ARG A 84 -2.91 11.62 -1.04
C ARG A 84 -2.25 12.22 0.18
N HIS A 85 -2.41 11.61 1.34
CA HIS A 85 -1.79 12.06 2.59
C HIS A 85 -0.27 12.13 2.47
N TRP A 86 0.36 11.09 1.92
CA TRP A 86 1.80 11.11 1.66
C TRP A 86 2.23 12.28 0.77
N LEU A 87 1.55 12.49 -0.36
CA LEU A 87 1.87 13.58 -1.28
C LEU A 87 1.75 14.96 -0.64
N ASP A 88 0.83 15.12 0.32
CA ASP A 88 0.60 16.39 1.02
C ASP A 88 1.59 16.65 2.17
N THR A 89 2.19 15.59 2.73
CA THR A 89 2.95 15.69 3.98
C THR A 89 4.43 15.35 3.85
N SER A 90 4.89 14.88 2.70
CA SER A 90 6.27 14.46 2.49
C SER A 90 6.74 14.75 1.08
N ASP A 91 8.02 15.09 0.91
CA ASP A 91 8.69 15.28 -0.38
C ASP A 91 9.50 14.05 -0.81
N SER A 92 9.37 12.92 -0.11
CA SER A 92 10.10 11.70 -0.45
C SER A 92 9.80 11.25 -1.89
N PRO A 93 10.78 10.69 -2.62
CA PRO A 93 10.59 10.26 -4.02
C PRO A 93 9.74 9.00 -4.14
N TYR A 94 9.56 8.25 -3.06
CA TYR A 94 8.71 7.06 -2.97
C TYR A 94 8.15 6.90 -1.56
N ALA A 95 7.15 6.07 -1.42
CA ALA A 95 6.62 5.62 -0.14
C ALA A 95 6.37 4.12 -0.12
N VAL A 96 6.42 3.54 1.07
CA VAL A 96 5.95 2.18 1.34
C VAL A 96 4.51 2.27 1.85
N MET A 97 3.60 1.57 1.19
CA MET A 97 2.21 1.43 1.61
C MET A 97 2.00 0.04 2.19
N MET A 98 1.36 -0.05 3.35
CA MET A 98 1.10 -1.33 4.03
C MET A 98 -0.34 -1.41 4.52
N GLU A 99 -0.89 -2.63 4.55
CA GLU A 99 -2.10 -2.94 5.30
C GLU A 99 -1.74 -3.45 6.70
N ASP A 100 -2.68 -3.43 7.62
CA ASP A 100 -2.45 -3.73 9.03
C ASP A 100 -2.38 -5.25 9.36
N ASP A 101 -2.41 -6.08 8.35
CA ASP A 101 -2.20 -7.54 8.43
C ASP A 101 -0.92 -8.02 7.75
N CYS A 102 -0.09 -7.10 7.27
CA CYS A 102 1.20 -7.43 6.70
C CYS A 102 2.24 -7.74 7.78
N SER A 103 2.93 -8.89 7.67
CA SER A 103 3.99 -9.30 8.60
C SER A 103 5.38 -9.03 8.03
N LEU A 104 6.26 -8.47 8.88
CA LEU A 104 7.68 -8.30 8.59
C LEU A 104 8.55 -9.50 9.00
N ASP A 105 7.96 -10.59 9.48
CA ASP A 105 8.70 -11.72 10.04
C ASP A 105 9.63 -12.41 9.05
N LEU A 106 9.30 -12.41 7.76
CA LEU A 106 10.13 -13.00 6.72
C LEU A 106 11.44 -12.24 6.45
N VAL A 107 11.52 -10.97 6.87
CA VAL A 107 12.73 -10.15 6.72
C VAL A 107 13.95 -10.80 7.38
N ARG A 108 13.77 -11.56 8.47
CA ARG A 108 14.87 -12.28 9.14
C ARG A 108 15.61 -13.26 8.23
N TYR A 109 14.91 -13.80 7.24
CA TYR A 109 15.44 -14.79 6.29
C TYR A 109 16.03 -14.17 5.02
N TRP A 110 15.87 -12.85 4.82
CA TRP A 110 16.49 -12.19 3.68
C TRP A 110 18.02 -12.30 3.77
N ASN A 111 18.65 -12.57 2.65
CA ASN A 111 20.12 -12.52 2.49
C ASN A 111 20.61 -11.18 1.91
N PHE A 112 19.77 -10.15 1.94
CA PHE A 112 20.00 -8.79 1.46
C PHE A 112 19.39 -7.78 2.43
N THR A 113 19.75 -6.50 2.26
CA THR A 113 19.12 -5.37 2.96
C THR A 113 18.09 -4.69 2.08
N TRP A 114 17.24 -3.84 2.68
CA TRP A 114 16.34 -2.97 1.92
C TRP A 114 17.09 -2.12 0.88
N SER A 115 18.25 -1.58 1.23
CA SER A 115 19.07 -0.79 0.31
C SER A 115 19.59 -1.62 -0.87
N ASP A 116 19.97 -2.89 -0.65
CA ASP A 116 20.38 -3.80 -1.71
C ASP A 116 19.22 -4.11 -2.66
N PHE A 117 18.03 -4.32 -2.11
CA PHE A 117 16.82 -4.54 -2.88
C PHE A 117 16.47 -3.31 -3.73
N TYR A 118 16.40 -2.14 -3.10
CA TYR A 118 16.05 -0.89 -3.77
C TYR A 118 17.02 -0.56 -4.91
N ALA A 119 18.31 -0.80 -4.74
CA ALA A 119 19.33 -0.59 -5.76
C ALA A 119 19.21 -1.53 -6.98
N LYS A 120 18.44 -2.62 -6.87
CA LYS A 120 18.23 -3.61 -7.94
C LYS A 120 16.90 -3.47 -8.66
N ILE A 121 16.02 -2.60 -8.17
CA ILE A 121 14.75 -2.33 -8.87
C ILE A 121 15.07 -1.67 -10.22
N PRO A 122 14.40 -2.05 -11.32
CA PRO A 122 14.56 -1.41 -12.62
C PRO A 122 14.40 0.11 -12.53
N TYR A 123 15.19 0.84 -13.29
CA TYR A 123 15.23 2.31 -13.23
C TYR A 123 13.87 3.00 -13.41
N ASP A 124 13.01 2.45 -14.25
CA ASP A 124 11.73 3.02 -14.69
C ASP A 124 10.50 2.41 -13.96
N TRP A 125 10.70 1.95 -12.73
CA TRP A 125 9.59 1.39 -11.97
C TRP A 125 8.59 2.47 -11.53
N ASP A 126 7.32 2.15 -11.56
CA ASP A 126 6.22 2.98 -11.04
C ASP A 126 5.73 2.47 -9.69
N VAL A 127 5.45 1.18 -9.61
CA VAL A 127 5.01 0.48 -8.39
C VAL A 127 5.70 -0.87 -8.32
N VAL A 128 6.15 -1.27 -7.13
CA VAL A 128 6.66 -2.62 -6.87
C VAL A 128 5.81 -3.26 -5.77
N GLN A 129 5.13 -4.33 -6.12
CA GLN A 129 4.39 -5.16 -5.18
C GLN A 129 5.38 -6.01 -4.39
N ILE A 130 5.37 -5.88 -3.05
CA ILE A 130 6.31 -6.58 -2.17
C ILE A 130 5.65 -7.81 -1.54
N ALA A 131 4.39 -7.70 -1.15
CA ALA A 131 3.61 -8.82 -0.64
C ALA A 131 2.68 -9.35 -1.73
N VAL A 132 2.72 -10.65 -1.95
CA VAL A 132 1.90 -11.36 -2.93
C VAL A 132 1.19 -12.51 -2.23
N ILE A 133 -0.10 -12.69 -2.51
CA ILE A 133 -0.82 -13.89 -2.10
C ILE A 133 -0.30 -15.05 -2.96
N CYS A 134 0.50 -15.93 -2.35
CA CYS A 134 1.12 -17.06 -3.02
C CYS A 134 0.69 -18.37 -2.36
N THR A 135 0.27 -19.33 -3.17
CA THR A 135 -0.12 -20.68 -2.73
C THR A 135 0.97 -21.72 -2.95
N GLY A 136 2.12 -21.31 -3.48
CA GLY A 136 3.24 -22.17 -3.84
C GLY A 136 4.52 -21.86 -3.06
N ASP A 137 5.66 -22.24 -3.64
CA ASP A 137 6.97 -21.97 -3.05
C ASP A 137 7.27 -20.48 -2.97
N VAL A 138 7.81 -20.04 -1.83
CA VAL A 138 8.26 -18.67 -1.65
C VAL A 138 9.53 -18.43 -2.46
N ASN A 139 9.43 -17.66 -3.53
CA ASN A 139 10.55 -17.26 -4.36
C ASN A 139 10.70 -15.73 -4.34
N LEU A 140 11.89 -15.26 -3.97
CA LEU A 140 12.22 -13.83 -4.07
C LEU A 140 12.77 -13.54 -5.47
N LYS A 141 11.91 -13.01 -6.34
CA LYS A 141 12.27 -12.63 -7.71
C LYS A 141 11.70 -11.25 -8.03
N ILE A 142 12.51 -10.43 -8.68
CA ILE A 142 12.02 -9.20 -9.30
C ILE A 142 11.61 -9.54 -10.73
N HIS A 143 10.32 -9.39 -11.05
CA HIS A 143 9.77 -9.62 -12.38
C HIS A 143 8.61 -8.67 -12.66
N LYS A 144 8.19 -8.57 -13.91
CA LYS A 144 6.96 -7.83 -14.24
C LYS A 144 5.77 -8.53 -13.61
N ARG A 145 4.88 -7.74 -12.97
CA ARG A 145 3.66 -8.27 -12.33
C ARG A 145 2.78 -8.99 -13.35
N PHE A 146 2.31 -10.17 -13.00
CA PHE A 146 1.26 -10.88 -13.73
C PHE A 146 -0.13 -10.48 -13.21
N VAL A 147 -1.14 -10.58 -14.06
CA VAL A 147 -2.52 -10.17 -13.74
C VAL A 147 -3.09 -10.88 -12.50
N ASN A 148 -2.66 -12.11 -12.24
CA ASN A 148 -3.16 -12.93 -11.13
C ASN A 148 -2.33 -12.80 -9.84
N GLU A 149 -1.40 -11.87 -9.76
CA GLU A 149 -0.64 -11.59 -8.55
C GLU A 149 -1.40 -10.54 -7.73
N PHE A 150 -2.27 -11.03 -6.86
CA PHE A 150 -3.08 -10.19 -5.99
C PHE A 150 -2.34 -9.86 -4.71
N SER A 151 -2.56 -8.76 -4.15
CA SER A 151 -2.34 -8.23 -2.80
C SER A 151 -1.92 -6.77 -2.84
N THR A 152 -2.51 -5.98 -1.99
CA THR A 152 -2.10 -4.61 -1.66
C THR A 152 -1.51 -4.50 -0.25
N ALA A 153 -1.27 -5.66 0.40
CA ALA A 153 -0.77 -5.72 1.78
C ALA A 153 0.57 -4.99 1.98
N CYS A 154 1.47 -5.02 0.99
CA CYS A 154 2.68 -4.18 0.99
C CYS A 154 3.17 -3.90 -0.43
N TYR A 155 3.37 -2.63 -0.74
CA TYR A 155 3.98 -2.17 -2.00
C TYR A 155 4.74 -0.87 -1.80
N ILE A 156 5.64 -0.57 -2.74
CA ILE A 156 6.24 0.76 -2.86
C ILE A 156 5.73 1.44 -4.13
N ILE A 157 5.58 2.74 -4.05
CA ILE A 157 5.05 3.58 -5.14
C ILE A 157 5.91 4.83 -5.31
N THR A 158 6.26 5.16 -6.56
CA THR A 158 6.97 6.41 -6.86
C THR A 158 6.04 7.62 -6.74
N ARG A 159 6.62 8.79 -6.42
CA ARG A 159 5.88 10.06 -6.42
C ARG A 159 5.24 10.33 -7.78
N HIS A 160 5.98 10.08 -8.85
CA HIS A 160 5.48 10.27 -10.21
C HIS A 160 4.19 9.47 -10.47
N HIS A 161 4.17 8.19 -10.12
CA HIS A 161 2.98 7.35 -10.29
C HIS A 161 1.84 7.77 -9.35
N ALA A 162 2.16 8.10 -8.10
CA ALA A 162 1.18 8.61 -7.14
C ALA A 162 0.48 9.89 -7.63
N GLU A 163 1.21 10.82 -8.23
CA GLU A 163 0.66 12.03 -8.82
C GLU A 163 -0.26 11.73 -10.01
N LYS A 164 0.11 10.75 -10.86
CA LYS A 164 -0.78 10.25 -11.93
C LYS A 164 -2.07 9.67 -11.34
N MET A 165 -1.96 8.85 -10.29
CA MET A 165 -3.12 8.30 -9.58
C MET A 165 -4.04 9.41 -9.07
N MET A 166 -3.48 10.44 -8.45
CA MET A 166 -4.28 11.56 -7.94
C MET A 166 -4.96 12.35 -9.06
N LYS A 167 -4.31 12.57 -10.20
CA LYS A 167 -4.96 13.20 -11.37
C LYS A 167 -6.18 12.42 -11.86
N LEU A 168 -6.13 11.09 -11.80
CA LEU A 168 -7.22 10.23 -12.25
C LEU A 168 -8.35 10.11 -11.23
N HIS A 169 -8.03 10.02 -9.96
CA HIS A 169 -8.97 9.58 -8.94
C HIS A 169 -9.37 10.66 -7.93
N TRP A 170 -8.51 11.63 -7.64
CA TRP A 170 -8.83 12.68 -6.67
C TRP A 170 -9.74 13.77 -7.27
N ARG A 171 -10.73 14.23 -6.48
CA ARG A 171 -11.74 15.23 -6.88
C ARG A 171 -11.83 16.40 -5.90
N GLY A 172 -10.73 16.72 -5.22
CA GLY A 172 -10.64 17.80 -4.24
C GLY A 172 -11.06 17.37 -2.83
N LYS A 173 -10.48 17.98 -1.81
CA LYS A 173 -10.64 17.58 -0.40
C LYS A 173 -10.46 16.05 -0.27
N ASP A 174 -11.30 15.39 0.51
CA ASP A 174 -11.29 13.94 0.71
C ASP A 174 -12.26 13.22 -0.27
N LYS A 175 -12.33 13.68 -1.52
CA LYS A 175 -13.26 13.14 -2.52
C LYS A 175 -12.52 12.39 -3.61
N TYR A 176 -13.01 11.19 -3.92
CA TYR A 176 -12.39 10.28 -4.90
C TYR A 176 -13.41 9.77 -5.91
N ARG A 177 -12.93 9.45 -7.09
CA ARG A 177 -13.69 8.74 -8.13
C ARG A 177 -12.98 7.44 -8.44
N LEU A 178 -13.61 6.31 -8.17
CA LEU A 178 -13.03 4.99 -8.45
C LEU A 178 -13.18 4.61 -9.92
N ASP A 179 -14.34 4.88 -10.51
CA ASP A 179 -14.56 4.65 -11.93
C ASP A 179 -13.74 5.64 -12.77
N ASN A 180 -12.85 5.10 -13.60
CA ASN A 180 -12.06 5.86 -14.57
C ASN A 180 -12.51 5.60 -16.02
N GLY A 181 -13.63 4.89 -16.23
CA GLY A 181 -14.17 4.54 -17.54
C GLY A 181 -13.42 3.44 -18.29
N VAL A 182 -12.35 2.91 -17.75
CA VAL A 182 -11.46 1.92 -18.41
C VAL A 182 -11.63 0.53 -17.83
N ARG A 183 -12.01 0.43 -16.56
CA ARG A 183 -12.05 -0.85 -15.84
C ARG A 183 -13.43 -1.19 -15.33
N PRO A 184 -13.87 -2.43 -15.54
CA PRO A 184 -15.15 -2.89 -15.02
C PRO A 184 -15.14 -3.07 -13.50
N ARG A 185 -13.95 -3.32 -12.89
CA ARG A 185 -13.80 -3.57 -11.46
C ARG A 185 -12.50 -2.96 -10.93
N PRO A 186 -12.51 -1.68 -10.56
CA PRO A 186 -11.33 -0.97 -10.10
C PRO A 186 -11.03 -1.26 -8.61
N VAL A 187 -10.82 -2.53 -8.26
CA VAL A 187 -10.31 -2.93 -6.95
C VAL A 187 -8.89 -2.42 -6.75
N ALA A 188 -8.43 -2.32 -5.50
CA ALA A 188 -7.14 -1.76 -5.16
C ALA A 188 -5.99 -2.38 -5.98
N ASP A 189 -5.95 -3.70 -6.10
CA ASP A 189 -4.95 -4.42 -6.89
C ASP A 189 -4.88 -3.97 -8.35
N ASP A 190 -6.03 -3.80 -8.99
CA ASP A 190 -6.07 -3.40 -10.40
C ASP A 190 -5.86 -1.89 -10.55
N LEU A 191 -6.41 -1.11 -9.64
CA LEU A 191 -6.33 0.34 -9.70
C LEU A 191 -4.89 0.84 -9.47
N LEU A 192 -4.17 0.24 -8.52
CA LEU A 192 -2.80 0.65 -8.16
C LEU A 192 -1.75 0.16 -9.17
N TYR A 193 -1.89 -1.07 -9.67
CA TYR A 193 -0.83 -1.73 -10.44
C TYR A 193 -1.02 -1.73 -11.95
N ILE A 194 -2.27 -1.66 -12.44
CA ILE A 194 -2.54 -1.77 -13.87
C ILE A 194 -3.07 -0.44 -14.39
N GLN A 195 -2.23 0.51 -14.58
CA GLN A 195 -2.61 1.75 -15.25
C GLN A 195 -2.00 1.79 -16.65
N ASN A 196 -2.84 1.55 -17.66
CA ASN A 196 -2.52 1.99 -19.03
C ASN A 196 -2.80 3.50 -19.08
N ILE A 197 -1.78 4.28 -18.82
CA ILE A 197 -1.81 5.74 -18.98
C ILE A 197 -0.94 6.10 -20.17
#